data_588e06640b97491699f4af1569f1810e
#
_entry.id   588e06640b97491699f4af1569f1810e
#
_cell.length_a   1.000
_cell.length_b   1.000
_cell.length_c   1.000
_cell.angle_alpha   90.00
_cell.angle_beta   90.00
_cell.angle_gamma   90.00
#
_symmetry.space_group_name_H-M   'P 1'
#
loop_
_entity.id
_entity.type
_entity.pdbx_description
1 polymer ?
#
loop_
_entity_poly.entity_id
_entity_poly.type
_entity_poly.pdbx_seq_one_letter_code
_entity_poly.pdbx_strand_id
1 'polypeptide(L)'
;TDDALLPECTVIVPAYNEEVTVVETVKSLLALEYKLYEIVVVDDGSKDSTSQKLIQAFDMQPIRRPIHRKINCQREEFVYESVSEKVPLTLIRKKNGGKADSLNMGINACKYPYFICMDADSVLQYDSLNKISRPILEQENIVAVGGVVRPANSVTLEHGRVLDYQLPSNIL
;
A
#
# COMPACT_ATOMS: atom_id res chain seq x y z
N THR A 1 -22.06 -9.09 12.25
CA THR A 1 -21.44 -8.07 11.38
C THR A 1 -21.10 -8.72 10.06
N ASP A 2 -21.74 -8.22 9.02
CA ASP A 2 -21.57 -8.76 7.66
C ASP A 2 -20.20 -8.42 7.09
N ASP A 3 -19.17 -9.16 7.49
CA ASP A 3 -17.83 -9.08 6.90
C ASP A 3 -17.87 -9.36 5.39
N ALA A 4 -18.91 -10.05 4.92
CA ALA A 4 -19.14 -10.32 3.50
C ALA A 4 -19.41 -9.05 2.66
N LEU A 5 -19.76 -7.93 3.30
CA LEU A 5 -20.04 -6.66 2.62
C LEU A 5 -18.87 -5.70 2.62
N LEU A 6 -17.77 -6.07 3.26
CA LEU A 6 -16.57 -5.21 3.28
C LEU A 6 -15.80 -5.35 1.97
N PRO A 7 -15.37 -4.23 1.40
CA PRO A 7 -14.67 -4.27 0.10
C PRO A 7 -13.28 -4.88 0.21
N GLU A 8 -12.85 -5.51 -0.85
CA GLU A 8 -11.46 -5.92 -1.03
C GLU A 8 -10.56 -4.70 -1.07
N CYS A 9 -9.44 -4.77 -0.38
CA CYS A 9 -8.61 -3.60 -0.13
C CYS A 9 -7.12 -3.88 -0.32
N THR A 10 -6.41 -2.93 -0.89
CA THR A 10 -4.95 -2.90 -0.92
C THR A 10 -4.44 -1.86 0.08
N VAL A 11 -3.53 -2.27 0.95
CA VAL A 11 -2.83 -1.35 1.84
C VAL A 11 -1.51 -0.97 1.18
N ILE A 12 -1.37 0.29 0.81
CA ILE A 12 -0.16 0.84 0.20
C ILE A 12 0.69 1.49 1.29
N VAL A 13 1.93 1.07 1.39
CA VAL A 13 2.89 1.56 2.37
C VAL A 13 4.08 2.20 1.65
N PRO A 14 4.04 3.52 1.40
CA PRO A 14 5.23 4.21 0.91
C PRO A 14 6.30 4.22 1.98
N ALA A 15 7.54 3.92 1.61
CA ALA A 15 8.66 3.88 2.52
C ALA A 15 9.89 4.54 1.91
N TYR A 16 10.55 5.37 2.69
CA TYR A 16 11.84 5.96 2.32
C TYR A 16 12.71 6.07 3.56
N ASN A 17 13.82 5.33 3.58
CA ASN A 17 14.74 5.27 4.74
C ASN A 17 14.02 4.93 6.04
N GLU A 18 13.23 3.87 6.01
CA GLU A 18 12.41 3.41 7.14
C GLU A 18 12.88 2.05 7.69
N GLU A 19 14.17 1.78 7.62
CA GLU A 19 14.72 0.49 8.06
C GLU A 19 14.45 0.16 9.52
N VAL A 20 14.24 1.17 10.37
CA VAL A 20 14.00 0.97 11.80
C VAL A 20 12.58 0.47 12.08
N THR A 21 11.60 0.93 11.31
CA THR A 21 10.17 0.77 11.63
C THR A 21 9.41 -0.11 10.64
N VAL A 22 9.86 -0.22 9.39
CA VAL A 22 9.07 -0.80 8.30
C VAL A 22 8.65 -2.26 8.57
N VAL A 23 9.51 -3.07 9.14
CA VAL A 23 9.20 -4.48 9.42
C VAL A 23 8.08 -4.60 10.45
N GLU A 24 8.14 -3.84 11.54
CA GLU A 24 7.09 -3.86 12.56
C GLU A 24 5.77 -3.29 12.03
N THR A 25 5.84 -2.28 11.18
CA THR A 25 4.65 -1.75 10.49
C THR A 25 3.99 -2.84 9.64
N VAL A 26 4.74 -3.54 8.82
CA VAL A 26 4.20 -4.63 7.99
C VAL A 26 3.68 -5.78 8.84
N LYS A 27 4.36 -6.15 9.92
CA LYS A 27 3.86 -7.16 10.85
C LYS A 27 2.49 -6.79 11.42
N SER A 28 2.29 -5.54 11.79
CA SER A 28 1.00 -5.07 12.29
C SER A 28 -0.09 -5.17 11.22
N LEU A 29 0.26 -4.90 9.97
CA LEU A 29 -0.66 -5.02 8.85
C LEU A 29 -1.01 -6.48 8.54
N LEU A 30 -0.04 -7.39 8.65
CA LEU A 30 -0.27 -8.83 8.45
C LEU A 30 -1.17 -9.44 9.54
N ALA A 31 -1.26 -8.81 10.69
CA ALA A 31 -2.07 -9.25 11.82
C ALA A 31 -3.51 -8.71 11.79
N LEU A 32 -3.88 -7.92 10.78
CA LEU A 32 -5.21 -7.34 10.72
C LEU A 32 -6.30 -8.39 10.51
N GLU A 33 -7.39 -8.24 11.23
CA GLU A 33 -8.59 -9.05 11.06
C GLU A 33 -9.46 -8.47 9.93
N TYR A 34 -9.03 -8.72 8.70
CA TYR A 34 -9.77 -8.32 7.50
C TYR A 34 -9.79 -9.49 6.52
N LYS A 35 -10.91 -9.67 5.82
CA LYS A 35 -11.14 -10.89 5.05
C LYS A 35 -10.31 -10.95 3.77
N LEU A 36 -10.30 -9.87 3.00
CA LEU A 36 -9.61 -9.82 1.72
C LEU A 36 -8.82 -8.54 1.59
N TYR A 37 -7.53 -8.66 1.74
CA TYR A 37 -6.62 -7.53 1.52
C TYR A 37 -5.26 -8.01 1.05
N GLU A 38 -4.51 -7.11 0.47
CA GLU A 38 -3.10 -7.28 0.15
C GLU A 38 -2.31 -6.10 0.69
N ILE A 39 -1.03 -6.27 0.82
CA ILE A 39 -0.11 -5.22 1.24
C ILE A 39 0.89 -4.97 0.11
N VAL A 40 1.04 -3.73 -0.29
CA VAL A 40 2.03 -3.29 -1.28
C VAL A 40 2.92 -2.25 -0.62
N VAL A 41 4.16 -2.62 -0.33
CA VAL A 41 5.18 -1.70 0.16
C VAL A 41 5.92 -1.13 -1.04
N VAL A 42 5.99 0.19 -1.13
CA VAL A 42 6.72 0.88 -2.18
C VAL A 42 7.94 1.56 -1.57
N ASP A 43 9.11 1.00 -1.82
CA ASP A 43 10.38 1.59 -1.41
C ASP A 43 10.80 2.64 -2.44
N ASP A 44 10.78 3.88 -2.02
CA ASP A 44 11.06 5.06 -2.86
C ASP A 44 12.58 5.30 -3.05
N GLY A 45 13.30 4.25 -3.35
CA GLY A 45 14.75 4.35 -3.58
C GLY A 45 15.54 4.60 -2.30
N SER A 46 15.19 3.95 -1.20
CA SER A 46 15.87 4.09 0.08
C SER A 46 17.37 3.86 -0.05
N LYS A 47 18.14 4.66 0.68
CA LYS A 47 19.59 4.55 0.76
C LYS A 47 20.04 3.65 1.91
N ASP A 48 19.14 3.33 2.82
CA ASP A 48 19.35 2.42 3.94
C ASP A 48 18.96 0.99 3.60
N SER A 49 18.81 0.13 4.60
CA SER A 49 18.47 -1.28 4.44
C SER A 49 16.96 -1.56 4.47
N THR A 50 16.12 -0.60 4.10
CA THR A 50 14.65 -0.76 4.13
C THR A 50 14.21 -2.01 3.35
N SER A 51 14.55 -2.10 2.07
CA SER A 51 14.15 -3.26 1.24
C SER A 51 14.76 -4.57 1.74
N GLN A 52 16.03 -4.57 2.08
CA GLN A 52 16.73 -5.78 2.53
C GLN A 52 16.10 -6.38 3.79
N LYS A 53 15.72 -5.53 4.74
CA LYS A 53 15.06 -5.97 5.97
C LYS A 53 13.68 -6.58 5.71
N LEU A 54 12.93 -6.01 4.78
CA LEU A 54 11.63 -6.56 4.37
C LEU A 54 11.81 -7.93 3.69
N ILE A 55 12.73 -8.03 2.75
CA ILE A 55 13.02 -9.28 2.02
C ILE A 55 13.39 -10.38 3.00
N GLN A 56 14.25 -10.09 3.97
CA GLN A 56 14.70 -11.06 4.97
C GLN A 56 13.60 -11.45 5.95
N ALA A 57 12.86 -10.45 6.46
CA ALA A 57 11.83 -10.69 7.48
C ALA A 57 10.64 -11.51 6.97
N PHE A 58 10.29 -11.37 5.71
CA PHE A 58 9.07 -11.95 5.14
C PHE A 58 9.35 -12.98 4.04
N ASP A 59 10.58 -13.47 3.96
CA ASP A 59 10.98 -14.48 2.97
C ASP A 59 10.53 -14.12 1.56
N MET A 60 10.95 -12.94 1.10
CA MET A 60 10.51 -12.41 -0.17
C MET A 60 11.40 -12.89 -1.31
N GLN A 61 10.78 -13.20 -2.43
CA GLN A 61 11.46 -13.68 -3.63
C GLN A 61 11.20 -12.73 -4.81
N PRO A 62 12.20 -12.55 -5.69
CA PRO A 62 12.01 -11.70 -6.85
C PRO A 62 11.00 -12.31 -7.81
N ILE A 63 10.16 -11.47 -8.37
CA ILE A 63 9.19 -11.87 -9.36
C ILE A 63 9.35 -11.02 -10.62
N ARG A 64 9.07 -11.63 -11.77
CA ARG A 64 8.98 -10.94 -13.05
C ARG A 64 7.53 -10.48 -13.25
N ARG A 65 7.22 -9.35 -12.66
CA ARG A 65 5.90 -8.74 -12.79
C ARG A 65 6.07 -7.29 -13.22
N PRO A 66 5.92 -7.00 -14.51
CA PRO A 66 5.93 -5.61 -14.95
C PRO A 66 4.73 -4.88 -14.34
N ILE A 67 4.99 -3.71 -13.77
CA ILE A 67 3.94 -2.84 -13.27
C ILE A 67 3.44 -2.00 -14.43
N HIS A 68 2.17 -2.15 -14.75
CA HIS A 68 1.55 -1.32 -15.78
C HIS A 68 1.25 0.07 -15.22
N ARG A 69 2.08 1.04 -15.57
CA ARG A 69 1.99 2.40 -15.06
C ARG A 69 0.92 3.21 -15.76
N LYS A 70 -0.32 3.06 -15.32
CA LYS A 70 -1.44 3.87 -15.81
C LYS A 70 -1.36 5.30 -15.29
N ILE A 71 -0.86 5.46 -14.07
CA ILE A 71 -0.57 6.74 -13.46
C ILE A 71 0.93 6.94 -13.53
N ASN A 72 1.38 8.13 -13.97
CA ASN A 72 2.79 8.43 -14.06
C ASN A 72 3.49 8.32 -12.71
N CYS A 73 4.59 7.59 -12.71
CA CYS A 73 5.50 7.49 -11.57
C CYS A 73 6.88 7.05 -12.06
N GLN A 74 7.87 7.18 -11.22
CA GLN A 74 9.20 6.65 -11.50
C GLN A 74 9.15 5.12 -11.62
N ARG A 75 10.06 4.57 -12.42
CA ARG A 75 10.05 3.15 -12.76
C ARG A 75 10.51 2.29 -11.61
N GLU A 76 9.94 1.10 -11.51
CA GLU A 76 10.40 0.04 -10.61
C GLU A 76 11.79 -0.46 -10.99
N GLU A 77 12.61 -0.71 -9.98
CA GLU A 77 13.91 -1.35 -10.12
C GLU A 77 13.76 -2.87 -9.94
N PHE A 78 12.94 -3.28 -8.97
CA PHE A 78 12.59 -4.69 -8.78
C PHE A 78 11.26 -4.83 -8.05
N VAL A 79 10.70 -6.03 -8.16
CA VAL A 79 9.47 -6.44 -7.46
C VAL A 79 9.74 -7.77 -6.77
N TYR A 80 9.38 -7.85 -5.48
CA TYR A 80 9.46 -9.06 -4.67
C TYR A 80 8.10 -9.40 -4.09
N GLU A 81 7.83 -10.69 -3.90
CA GLU A 81 6.65 -11.16 -3.17
C GLU A 81 7.06 -12.11 -2.06
N SER A 82 6.34 -12.06 -0.93
CA SER A 82 6.51 -13.02 0.15
C SER A 82 5.97 -14.39 -0.28
N VAL A 83 6.72 -15.43 0.02
CA VAL A 83 6.31 -16.83 -0.22
C VAL A 83 5.82 -17.52 1.05
N SER A 84 6.00 -16.89 2.21
CA SER A 84 5.66 -17.47 3.51
C SER A 84 4.38 -16.91 4.13
N GLU A 85 3.97 -15.71 3.75
CA GLU A 85 2.80 -15.05 4.33
C GLU A 85 1.51 -15.42 3.61
N LYS A 86 0.42 -15.59 4.39
CA LYS A 86 -0.91 -15.89 3.84
C LYS A 86 -1.53 -14.68 3.14
N VAL A 87 -1.32 -13.51 3.69
CA VAL A 87 -1.74 -12.26 3.07
C VAL A 87 -0.74 -11.92 1.97
N PRO A 88 -1.20 -11.65 0.75
CA PRO A 88 -0.30 -11.23 -0.31
C PRO A 88 0.49 -9.98 0.09
N LEU A 89 1.80 -10.10 0.08
CA LEU A 89 2.73 -9.03 0.45
C LEU A 89 3.71 -8.83 -0.71
N THR A 90 3.68 -7.64 -1.28
CA THR A 90 4.52 -7.23 -2.40
C THR A 90 5.42 -6.08 -1.99
N LEU A 91 6.68 -6.15 -2.38
CA LEU A 91 7.63 -5.05 -2.26
C LEU A 91 8.02 -4.57 -3.65
N ILE A 92 7.83 -3.30 -3.91
CA ILE A 92 8.26 -2.65 -5.14
C ILE A 92 9.31 -1.61 -4.76
N ARG A 93 10.54 -1.82 -5.22
CA ARG A 93 11.56 -0.77 -5.14
C ARG A 93 11.57 0.02 -6.42
N LYS A 94 11.53 1.32 -6.33
CA LYS A 94 11.55 2.19 -7.49
C LYS A 94 12.59 3.29 -7.36
N LYS A 95 12.88 3.94 -8.46
CA LYS A 95 13.66 5.15 -8.46
C LYS A 95 12.97 6.23 -7.62
N ASN A 96 13.74 6.95 -6.80
CA ASN A 96 13.18 7.98 -5.94
C ASN A 96 12.39 9.03 -6.73
N GLY A 97 11.19 9.33 -6.25
CA GLY A 97 10.31 10.32 -6.85
C GLY A 97 9.42 11.03 -5.83
N GLY A 98 9.50 10.63 -4.56
CA GLY A 98 8.72 11.20 -3.47
C GLY A 98 7.49 10.39 -3.08
N LYS A 99 6.82 10.81 -2.02
CA LYS A 99 5.70 10.10 -1.43
C LYS A 99 4.51 9.96 -2.38
N ALA A 100 4.12 11.03 -3.06
CA ALA A 100 3.03 11.00 -4.03
C ALA A 100 3.34 10.06 -5.20
N ASP A 101 4.57 10.07 -5.68
CA ASP A 101 5.05 9.18 -6.73
C ASP A 101 4.99 7.71 -6.29
N SER A 102 5.34 7.42 -5.04
CA SER A 102 5.25 6.09 -4.46
C SER A 102 3.81 5.63 -4.31
N LEU A 103 2.90 6.52 -3.93
CA LEU A 103 1.47 6.25 -3.90
C LEU A 103 0.96 5.87 -5.29
N ASN A 104 1.37 6.61 -6.32
CA ASN A 104 1.01 6.33 -7.70
C ASN A 104 1.49 4.95 -8.14
N MET A 105 2.72 4.58 -7.79
CA MET A 105 3.23 3.22 -8.04
C MET A 105 2.36 2.17 -7.34
N GLY A 106 2.03 2.39 -6.08
CA GLY A 106 1.18 1.48 -5.31
C GLY A 106 -0.20 1.31 -5.94
N ILE A 107 -0.82 2.39 -6.39
CA ILE A 107 -2.11 2.37 -7.09
C ILE A 107 -1.99 1.56 -8.38
N ASN A 108 -0.94 1.77 -9.16
CA ASN A 108 -0.68 1.00 -10.38
C ASN A 108 -0.55 -0.51 -10.11
N ALA A 109 -0.05 -0.89 -8.95
CA ALA A 109 0.17 -2.28 -8.57
C ALA A 109 -1.02 -2.94 -7.87
N CYS A 110 -2.04 -2.18 -7.48
CA CYS A 110 -3.20 -2.72 -6.77
C CYS A 110 -3.93 -3.80 -7.56
N LYS A 111 -4.28 -4.89 -6.86
CA LYS A 111 -5.17 -5.94 -7.40
C LYS A 111 -6.63 -5.70 -7.04
N TYR A 112 -6.90 -4.93 -6.00
CA TYR A 112 -8.24 -4.71 -5.47
C TYR A 112 -8.79 -3.33 -5.83
N PRO A 113 -10.13 -3.16 -5.79
CA PRO A 113 -10.77 -1.92 -6.23
C PRO A 113 -10.61 -0.75 -5.26
N TYR A 114 -10.21 -1.01 -4.03
CA TYR A 114 -10.00 0.03 -3.02
C TYR A 114 -8.58 -0.02 -2.49
N PHE A 115 -8.07 1.11 -2.08
CA PHE A 115 -6.77 1.19 -1.43
C PHE A 115 -6.79 2.10 -0.22
N ILE A 116 -5.87 1.83 0.69
CA ILE A 116 -5.58 2.63 1.87
C ILE A 116 -4.09 2.92 1.85
N CYS A 117 -3.71 4.15 2.05
CA CYS A 117 -2.32 4.53 2.17
C CYS A 117 -1.95 4.71 3.64
N MET A 118 -0.84 4.12 4.06
CA MET A 118 -0.37 4.17 5.43
C MET A 118 1.13 4.44 5.48
N ASP A 119 1.57 5.24 6.44
CA ASP A 119 2.98 5.52 6.63
C ASP A 119 3.75 4.31 7.16
N ALA A 120 5.00 4.16 6.71
CA ALA A 120 5.86 3.03 7.05
C ALA A 120 6.35 3.02 8.50
N ASP A 121 6.13 4.09 9.24
CA ASP A 121 6.44 4.22 10.66
C ASP A 121 5.22 4.07 11.57
N SER A 122 4.09 3.63 11.02
CA SER A 122 2.81 3.50 11.73
C SER A 122 2.51 2.06 12.10
N VAL A 123 1.74 1.88 13.18
CA VAL A 123 1.25 0.56 13.61
C VAL A 123 -0.27 0.62 13.75
N LEU A 124 -0.97 -0.29 13.08
CA LEU A 124 -2.41 -0.40 13.16
C LEU A 124 -2.84 -1.44 14.19
N GLN A 125 -4.02 -1.23 14.78
CA GLN A 125 -4.68 -2.20 15.62
C GLN A 125 -5.50 -3.18 14.78
N TYR A 126 -5.81 -4.35 15.35
CA TYR A 126 -6.46 -5.48 14.69
C TYR A 126 -7.68 -5.16 13.85
N ASP A 127 -8.55 -4.31 14.32
CA ASP A 127 -9.84 -4.02 13.69
C ASP A 127 -9.82 -2.76 12.84
N SER A 128 -8.65 -2.19 12.59
CA SER A 128 -8.52 -0.90 11.91
C SER A 128 -9.12 -0.88 10.52
N LEU A 129 -8.89 -1.92 9.70
CA LEU A 129 -9.47 -1.99 8.35
C LEU A 129 -10.99 -2.10 8.39
N ASN A 130 -11.54 -2.84 9.34
CA ASN A 130 -12.99 -2.96 9.52
C ASN A 130 -13.63 -1.61 9.87
N LYS A 131 -12.94 -0.81 10.66
CA LYS A 131 -13.38 0.54 11.02
C LYS A 131 -13.32 1.51 9.85
N ILE A 132 -12.32 1.36 8.99
CA ILE A 132 -12.11 2.23 7.83
C ILE A 132 -13.11 1.98 6.71
N SER A 133 -13.51 0.74 6.51
CA SER A 133 -14.51 0.38 5.50
C SER A 133 -15.90 0.94 5.82
N ARG A 134 -16.12 1.33 7.04
CA ARG A 134 -17.22 2.21 7.42
C ARG A 134 -16.73 3.63 7.24
N PRO A 135 -17.53 4.58 6.75
CA PRO A 135 -17.04 5.83 6.15
C PRO A 135 -16.30 6.77 7.10
N ILE A 136 -15.38 6.27 7.91
CA ILE A 136 -14.77 7.08 8.95
C ILE A 136 -13.27 6.90 8.95
N LEU A 137 -12.61 7.96 8.57
CA LEU A 137 -11.19 8.15 8.69
C LEU A 137 -10.83 8.69 10.07
N GLU A 138 -11.15 7.96 11.12
CA GLU A 138 -10.80 8.36 12.48
C GLU A 138 -9.47 7.79 12.96
N GLN A 139 -8.78 7.04 12.11
CA GLN A 139 -7.49 6.45 12.46
C GLN A 139 -6.36 7.40 12.15
N GLU A 140 -5.62 7.81 13.15
CA GLU A 140 -4.48 8.73 13.02
C GLU A 140 -3.38 8.20 12.08
N ASN A 141 -3.30 6.88 11.93
CA ASN A 141 -2.27 6.22 11.13
C ASN A 141 -2.63 6.13 9.65
N ILE A 142 -3.82 6.51 9.25
CA ILE A 142 -4.29 6.39 7.89
C ILE A 142 -4.13 7.72 7.17
N VAL A 143 -3.40 7.67 6.08
CA VAL A 143 -3.08 8.84 5.29
C VAL A 143 -4.11 9.10 4.22
N ALA A 144 -4.67 8.04 3.65
CA ALA A 144 -5.66 8.14 2.59
C ALA A 144 -6.50 6.88 2.45
N VAL A 145 -7.75 7.06 2.02
CA VAL A 145 -8.60 5.99 1.51
C VAL A 145 -9.09 6.39 0.13
N GLY A 146 -8.95 5.48 -0.85
CA GLY A 146 -9.38 5.77 -2.21
C GLY A 146 -9.73 4.52 -2.98
N GLY A 147 -10.36 4.72 -4.12
CA GLY A 147 -10.70 3.66 -5.05
C GLY A 147 -9.64 3.50 -6.13
N VAL A 148 -9.44 2.27 -6.56
CA VAL A 148 -8.56 1.95 -7.68
C VAL A 148 -9.40 1.81 -8.94
N VAL A 149 -8.94 2.41 -10.03
CA VAL A 149 -9.61 2.32 -11.32
C VAL A 149 -9.33 0.96 -11.94
N ARG A 150 -10.39 0.28 -12.35
CA ARG A 150 -10.26 -1.00 -13.04
C ARG A 150 -9.62 -0.82 -14.43
N PRO A 151 -8.85 -1.82 -14.89
CA PRO A 151 -8.12 -1.71 -16.15
C PRO A 151 -8.96 -1.36 -17.38
N ALA A 152 -10.23 -1.70 -17.38
CA ALA A 152 -11.13 -1.42 -18.49
C ALA A 152 -11.68 0.01 -18.50
N ASN A 153 -11.49 0.74 -17.44
CA ASN A 153 -11.98 2.11 -17.31
C ASN A 153 -10.81 3.08 -17.39
N SER A 154 -11.00 4.15 -18.12
CA SER A 154 -10.04 5.24 -18.06
C SER A 154 -9.84 5.66 -16.61
N VAL A 155 -8.62 6.01 -16.28
CA VAL A 155 -8.23 6.39 -14.94
C VAL A 155 -8.87 7.72 -14.56
N THR A 156 -10.14 7.72 -14.34
CA THR A 156 -10.72 8.79 -13.56
C THR A 156 -10.94 8.21 -12.19
N LEU A 157 -10.13 8.62 -11.32
CA LEU A 157 -10.30 8.34 -9.92
C LEU A 157 -11.60 9.03 -9.49
N GLU A 158 -12.73 8.38 -9.69
CA GLU A 158 -13.93 8.82 -8.99
C GLU A 158 -13.65 8.94 -7.50
N HIS A 159 -12.81 8.06 -7.03
CA HIS A 159 -12.31 8.05 -5.67
C HIS A 159 -11.11 8.98 -5.43
N GLY A 160 -10.50 9.52 -6.46
CA GLY A 160 -9.55 10.61 -6.33
C GLY A 160 -10.19 11.82 -5.65
N ARG A 161 -11.48 12.01 -5.82
CA ARG A 161 -12.24 12.99 -5.04
C ARG A 161 -12.23 12.67 -3.55
N VAL A 162 -12.35 11.40 -3.21
CA VAL A 162 -12.28 10.97 -1.81
C VAL A 162 -10.90 11.27 -1.26
N LEU A 163 -9.86 11.05 -2.06
CA LEU A 163 -8.50 11.44 -1.69
C LEU A 163 -8.38 12.94 -1.50
N ASP A 164 -8.93 13.73 -2.42
CA ASP A 164 -8.89 15.18 -2.35
C ASP A 164 -9.60 15.74 -1.12
N TYR A 165 -10.65 15.07 -0.66
CA TYR A 165 -11.38 15.47 0.54
C TYR A 165 -10.74 15.00 1.84
N GLN A 166 -9.98 13.95 1.77
CA GLN A 166 -9.52 13.20 2.93
C GLN A 166 -8.05 13.43 3.21
N LEU A 167 -7.34 13.90 2.21
CA LEU A 167 -5.92 14.14 2.30
C LEU A 167 -5.62 15.63 2.40
N PRO A 168 -4.64 16.00 3.22
CA PRO A 168 -4.01 17.31 3.09
C PRO A 168 -3.46 17.45 1.68
N SER A 169 -3.60 18.64 1.10
CA SER A 169 -3.18 18.93 -0.28
C SER A 169 -1.70 18.64 -0.57
N ASN A 170 -0.91 18.42 0.44
CA ASN A 170 0.51 18.10 0.32
C ASN A 170 0.81 16.60 0.13
N ILE A 171 -0.20 15.75 0.07
CA ILE A 171 -0.01 14.31 -0.10
C ILE A 171 -0.21 13.89 -1.57
N LEU A 172 -0.89 14.70 -2.36
CA LEU A 172 -1.11 14.47 -3.79
C LEU A 172 -0.13 15.26 -4.64
#